data_6b0028ebc82bf9f55d477395a8d059eb
#
_entry.id   6b0028ebc82bf9f55d477395a8d059eb
#
_cell.length_a   1.000
_cell.length_b   1.000
_cell.length_c   1.000
_cell.angle_alpha   90.00
_cell.angle_beta   90.00
_cell.angle_gamma   90.00
#
_symmetry.space_group_name_H-M   'P 1'
#
loop_
_entity.id
_entity.type
_entity.pdbx_description
1 polymer ?
#
loop_
_entity_poly.entity_id
_entity_poly.type
_entity_poly.pdbx_seq_one_letter_code
_entity_poly.pdbx_strand_id
1 'polypeptide(L)'
;MTAAADFAPGRPLVFRNATVLTLNDAHDVLSGADVLVSGEQIAAVGPQLAVPEGTAEVDAAGGIVMPGMIDTHRHMWQTAMRGYGADWTLTQYFVWYYLQWGKTFRPQDIYAGNLLAAIEAIDAGVTTTVDWSHGLQTTEHADAAVDALAEVPGRFVLAYGNIQQGPWEWSTSPEFRDFVNRRFGSGDFSGRDSLLGFQMAFDVTGDPAFPEKAAYEVARELGIPVTTHAGVWGATNDDGIRLMHENGFMTPETVYVHAATLSTDSYHRIAATGGSISVSTESEQSAGQGYPPTWQVRRHDIPVSLSMDTSVWWSGDLFSAMRTTLGADRSREHLEAHVKGETVTHTHLRAEQVVDWATRGGARVLGRDDLGRLEPGRKADVVLIKNDSSPVSFPLLNPYGHVAFQAQRGDVHTVLVDGRVVKHAHRLVGADLGAVRRTVEATVDYLRSALGEEAWAAGMNPDLPPSGEVLDNPYQYTEFKSESTHGARGSLFGEDD
;
A
#
# COMPACT_ATOMS: atom_id res chain seq x y z
N MET A 1 -33.10 -5.40 5.93
CA MET A 1 -32.33 -4.16 5.58
C MET A 1 -32.13 -3.41 6.87
N THR A 2 -30.98 -3.58 7.51
CA THR A 2 -30.58 -2.76 8.68
C THR A 2 -30.38 -1.33 8.16
N ALA A 3 -31.15 -0.39 8.71
CA ALA A 3 -31.11 1.00 8.24
C ALA A 3 -29.79 1.67 8.70
N ALA A 4 -29.32 2.68 7.97
CA ALA A 4 -28.16 3.49 8.36
C ALA A 4 -28.25 4.07 9.80
N ALA A 5 -29.46 4.18 10.34
CA ALA A 5 -29.74 4.56 11.71
C ALA A 5 -29.24 3.55 12.77
N ASP A 6 -28.99 2.30 12.38
CA ASP A 6 -28.52 1.26 13.31
C ASP A 6 -27.03 1.42 13.67
N PHE A 7 -26.27 2.22 12.88
CA PHE A 7 -24.82 2.43 13.05
C PHE A 7 -24.48 3.90 13.31
N ALA A 8 -25.25 4.56 14.18
CA ALA A 8 -24.99 5.94 14.56
C ALA A 8 -23.56 6.07 15.17
N PRO A 9 -22.82 7.14 14.85
CA PRO A 9 -21.51 7.40 15.43
C PRO A 9 -21.53 7.33 16.96
N GLY A 10 -20.54 6.62 17.55
CA GLY A 10 -20.42 6.44 18.99
C GLY A 10 -21.33 5.37 19.60
N ARG A 11 -22.27 4.78 18.86
CA ARG A 11 -23.04 3.64 19.32
C ARG A 11 -22.13 2.40 19.38
N PRO A 12 -22.06 1.67 20.53
CA PRO A 12 -21.30 0.43 20.58
C PRO A 12 -21.80 -0.60 19.57
N LEU A 13 -20.89 -1.39 19.02
CA LEU A 13 -21.17 -2.44 18.06
C LEU A 13 -20.49 -3.74 18.48
N VAL A 14 -21.16 -4.87 18.34
CA VAL A 14 -20.56 -6.18 18.55
C VAL A 14 -20.72 -7.06 17.31
N PHE A 15 -19.60 -7.67 16.90
CA PHE A 15 -19.61 -8.81 16.00
C PHE A 15 -19.83 -10.07 16.81
N ARG A 16 -20.88 -10.85 16.51
CA ARG A 16 -21.22 -12.07 17.21
C ARG A 16 -20.81 -13.31 16.43
N ASN A 17 -20.43 -14.35 17.17
CA ASN A 17 -20.22 -15.69 16.63
C ASN A 17 -19.22 -15.72 15.44
N ALA A 18 -18.09 -15.05 15.58
CA ALA A 18 -17.05 -14.94 14.58
C ALA A 18 -15.94 -15.99 14.74
N THR A 19 -15.26 -16.29 13.65
CA THR A 19 -13.87 -16.77 13.69
C THR A 19 -12.96 -15.55 13.74
N VAL A 20 -12.38 -15.24 14.89
CA VAL A 20 -11.58 -14.03 15.10
C VAL A 20 -10.10 -14.32 14.88
N LEU A 21 -9.48 -13.63 13.94
CA LEU A 21 -8.03 -13.55 13.80
C LEU A 21 -7.53 -12.32 14.57
N THR A 22 -6.93 -12.54 15.72
CA THR A 22 -6.55 -11.44 16.61
C THR A 22 -5.33 -10.67 16.12
N LEU A 23 -4.42 -11.31 15.39
CA LEU A 23 -3.09 -10.80 15.02
C LEU A 23 -2.29 -10.26 16.23
N ASN A 24 -2.59 -10.77 17.45
CA ASN A 24 -1.77 -10.56 18.63
C ASN A 24 -0.41 -11.30 18.48
N ASP A 25 0.45 -11.23 19.50
CA ASP A 25 1.78 -11.85 19.42
C ASP A 25 1.74 -13.38 19.31
N ALA A 26 0.65 -14.01 19.75
CA ALA A 26 0.42 -15.46 19.65
C ALA A 26 -0.31 -15.85 18.36
N HIS A 27 -0.78 -14.89 17.56
CA HIS A 27 -1.61 -15.11 16.36
C HIS A 27 -2.85 -15.97 16.66
N ASP A 28 -3.50 -15.71 17.80
CA ASP A 28 -4.65 -16.48 18.25
C ASP A 28 -5.80 -16.48 17.26
N VAL A 29 -6.38 -17.67 17.05
CA VAL A 29 -7.61 -17.88 16.28
C VAL A 29 -8.70 -18.31 17.25
N LEU A 30 -9.72 -17.46 17.42
CA LEU A 30 -10.82 -17.70 18.35
C LEU A 30 -12.09 -18.08 17.57
N SER A 31 -12.57 -19.30 17.76
CA SER A 31 -13.81 -19.76 17.12
C SER A 31 -15.04 -19.44 17.96
N GLY A 32 -16.13 -18.97 17.33
CA GLY A 32 -17.36 -18.61 18.01
C GLY A 32 -17.21 -17.46 19.00
N ALA A 33 -16.26 -16.56 18.75
CA ALA A 33 -15.97 -15.43 19.60
C ALA A 33 -16.70 -14.16 19.13
N ASP A 34 -16.79 -13.20 20.04
CA ASP A 34 -17.36 -11.88 19.82
C ASP A 34 -16.25 -10.83 19.83
N VAL A 35 -16.45 -9.74 19.07
CA VAL A 35 -15.61 -8.53 19.10
C VAL A 35 -16.49 -7.34 19.42
N LEU A 36 -16.29 -6.72 20.57
CA LEU A 36 -17.01 -5.53 21.00
C LEU A 36 -16.20 -4.27 20.67
N VAL A 37 -16.82 -3.34 19.97
CA VAL A 37 -16.30 -2.01 19.65
C VAL A 37 -17.08 -0.97 20.44
N SER A 38 -16.36 -0.03 21.06
CA SER A 38 -16.96 1.10 21.79
C SER A 38 -16.18 2.38 21.48
N GLY A 39 -16.87 3.37 20.91
CA GLY A 39 -16.20 4.53 20.35
C GLY A 39 -15.21 4.12 19.26
N GLU A 40 -13.99 4.61 19.33
CA GLU A 40 -12.92 4.37 18.37
C GLU A 40 -12.08 3.12 18.65
N GLN A 41 -12.42 2.35 19.68
CA GLN A 41 -11.55 1.27 20.18
C GLN A 41 -12.24 -0.08 20.24
N ILE A 42 -11.43 -1.12 20.13
CA ILE A 42 -11.79 -2.48 20.53
C ILE A 42 -11.95 -2.47 22.06
N ALA A 43 -13.14 -2.77 22.54
CA ALA A 43 -13.42 -2.81 23.97
C ALA A 43 -13.16 -4.19 24.59
N ALA A 44 -13.52 -5.27 23.86
CA ALA A 44 -13.31 -6.64 24.29
C ALA A 44 -13.29 -7.61 23.11
N VAL A 45 -12.58 -8.73 23.28
CA VAL A 45 -12.57 -9.87 22.36
C VAL A 45 -12.69 -11.15 23.20
N GLY A 46 -13.62 -12.02 22.90
CA GLY A 46 -13.80 -13.28 23.62
C GLY A 46 -15.18 -13.92 23.39
N PRO A 47 -15.43 -15.08 23.96
CA PRO A 47 -16.69 -15.78 23.76
C PRO A 47 -17.83 -15.13 24.58
N GLN A 48 -19.02 -15.03 23.98
CA GLN A 48 -20.27 -14.63 24.65
C GLN A 48 -20.16 -13.34 25.50
N LEU A 49 -19.61 -12.29 24.91
CA LEU A 49 -19.41 -11.03 25.63
C LEU A 49 -20.74 -10.43 26.10
N ALA A 50 -20.77 -10.00 27.35
CA ALA A 50 -21.81 -9.12 27.85
C ALA A 50 -21.61 -7.74 27.24
N VAL A 51 -22.66 -7.14 26.68
CA VAL A 51 -22.61 -5.86 25.98
C VAL A 51 -23.55 -4.85 26.62
N PRO A 52 -23.26 -3.54 26.55
CA PRO A 52 -24.17 -2.48 27.00
C PRO A 52 -25.54 -2.55 26.31
N GLU A 53 -26.58 -2.11 27.00
CA GLU A 53 -27.90 -1.98 26.41
C GLU A 53 -27.85 -1.02 25.19
N GLY A 54 -28.54 -1.39 24.12
CA GLY A 54 -28.56 -0.61 22.89
C GLY A 54 -27.36 -0.80 21.98
N THR A 55 -26.44 -1.74 22.29
CA THR A 55 -25.35 -2.13 21.37
C THR A 55 -25.91 -2.63 20.05
N ALA A 56 -25.35 -2.19 18.93
CA ALA A 56 -25.66 -2.73 17.60
C ALA A 56 -25.01 -4.11 17.45
N GLU A 57 -25.69 -5.05 16.81
CA GLU A 57 -25.17 -6.40 16.62
C GLU A 57 -25.03 -6.75 15.14
N VAL A 58 -23.88 -7.33 14.79
CA VAL A 58 -23.60 -7.91 13.48
C VAL A 58 -23.30 -9.38 13.67
N ASP A 59 -24.18 -10.26 13.19
CA ASP A 59 -23.96 -11.71 13.20
C ASP A 59 -22.93 -12.08 12.13
N ALA A 60 -21.73 -12.47 12.58
CA ALA A 60 -20.71 -12.97 11.69
C ALA A 60 -20.99 -14.38 11.15
N ALA A 61 -21.89 -15.13 11.77
CA ALA A 61 -22.31 -16.48 11.35
C ALA A 61 -21.10 -17.42 11.07
N GLY A 62 -20.04 -17.32 11.86
CA GLY A 62 -18.80 -18.07 11.68
C GLY A 62 -17.82 -17.47 10.66
N GLY A 63 -18.16 -16.37 9.99
CA GLY A 63 -17.25 -15.62 9.13
C GLY A 63 -16.04 -15.08 9.88
N ILE A 64 -15.05 -14.60 9.15
CA ILE A 64 -13.77 -14.15 9.72
C ILE A 64 -13.85 -12.67 10.10
N VAL A 65 -13.61 -12.37 11.38
CA VAL A 65 -13.35 -10.99 11.85
C VAL A 65 -11.86 -10.83 12.10
N MET A 66 -11.25 -9.84 11.44
CA MET A 66 -9.82 -9.55 11.51
C MET A 66 -9.57 -8.04 11.55
N PRO A 67 -8.36 -7.59 11.89
CA PRO A 67 -7.99 -6.19 11.75
C PRO A 67 -8.14 -5.72 10.31
N GLY A 68 -8.42 -4.43 10.11
CA GLY A 68 -8.38 -3.80 8.82
C GLY A 68 -7.03 -3.95 8.14
N MET A 69 -7.03 -4.21 6.83
CA MET A 69 -5.80 -4.32 6.05
C MET A 69 -5.16 -2.95 5.85
N ILE A 70 -3.83 -2.94 5.71
CA ILE A 70 -3.01 -1.73 5.59
C ILE A 70 -2.16 -1.84 4.33
N ASP A 71 -2.41 -0.96 3.37
CA ASP A 71 -1.68 -0.82 2.12
C ASP A 71 -0.62 0.29 2.26
N THR A 72 0.65 -0.07 2.29
CA THR A 72 1.73 0.86 2.61
C THR A 72 2.37 1.53 1.40
N HIS A 73 1.87 1.24 0.20
CA HIS A 73 2.32 1.88 -1.03
C HIS A 73 1.27 1.76 -2.14
N ARG A 74 0.72 2.90 -2.54
CA ARG A 74 -0.24 2.97 -3.64
C ARG A 74 -0.14 4.31 -4.36
N HIS A 75 -0.17 4.30 -5.69
CA HIS A 75 -0.30 5.50 -6.52
C HIS A 75 -1.78 5.81 -6.78
N MET A 76 -2.46 6.40 -5.78
CA MET A 76 -3.92 6.55 -5.79
C MET A 76 -4.43 7.45 -6.91
N TRP A 77 -3.69 8.50 -7.26
CA TRP A 77 -4.06 9.45 -8.30
C TRP A 77 -4.26 8.80 -9.69
N GLN A 78 -3.65 7.65 -9.94
CA GLN A 78 -3.71 6.94 -11.20
C GLN A 78 -4.97 6.08 -11.37
N THR A 79 -5.75 5.89 -10.31
CA THR A 79 -6.84 4.90 -10.29
C THR A 79 -7.96 5.20 -11.27
N ALA A 80 -8.12 6.45 -11.72
CA ALA A 80 -9.03 6.81 -12.80
C ALA A 80 -8.71 6.10 -14.13
N MET A 81 -7.44 5.69 -14.33
CA MET A 81 -6.95 4.98 -15.52
C MET A 81 -6.83 3.46 -15.32
N ARG A 82 -7.62 2.90 -14.43
CA ARG A 82 -7.62 1.47 -14.08
C ARG A 82 -7.58 0.54 -15.28
N GLY A 83 -6.61 -0.39 -15.27
CA GLY A 83 -6.47 -1.43 -16.29
C GLY A 83 -5.99 -0.93 -17.65
N TYR A 84 -5.73 0.36 -17.80
CA TYR A 84 -5.30 0.93 -19.08
C TYR A 84 -3.93 0.40 -19.52
N GLY A 85 -3.00 0.22 -18.60
CA GLY A 85 -1.64 -0.23 -18.83
C GLY A 85 -1.40 -1.73 -18.61
N ALA A 86 -2.41 -2.58 -18.79
CA ALA A 86 -2.35 -4.00 -18.44
C ALA A 86 -1.15 -4.76 -19.07
N ASP A 87 -0.66 -4.31 -20.20
CA ASP A 87 0.44 -4.95 -20.95
C ASP A 87 1.76 -4.15 -20.88
N TRP A 88 1.87 -3.16 -19.99
CA TRP A 88 3.08 -2.34 -19.89
C TRP A 88 4.22 -3.03 -19.16
N THR A 89 5.43 -2.73 -19.61
CA THR A 89 6.65 -2.86 -18.82
C THR A 89 6.82 -1.62 -17.92
N LEU A 90 7.68 -1.69 -16.91
CA LEU A 90 8.02 -0.51 -16.10
C LEU A 90 8.54 0.65 -16.94
N THR A 91 9.33 0.37 -17.98
CA THR A 91 9.86 1.42 -18.87
C THR A 91 8.75 2.09 -19.67
N GLN A 92 7.77 1.34 -20.19
CA GLN A 92 6.61 1.90 -20.89
C GLN A 92 5.78 2.78 -19.97
N TYR A 93 5.48 2.30 -18.75
CA TYR A 93 4.80 3.09 -17.72
C TYR A 93 5.54 4.40 -17.46
N PHE A 94 6.84 4.30 -17.16
CA PHE A 94 7.62 5.44 -16.72
C PHE A 94 7.72 6.50 -17.81
N VAL A 95 8.16 6.11 -19.00
CA VAL A 95 8.40 7.04 -20.12
C VAL A 95 7.10 7.60 -20.68
N TRP A 96 6.12 6.73 -20.94
CA TRP A 96 4.89 7.12 -21.60
C TRP A 96 3.89 7.75 -20.66
N TYR A 97 3.52 7.01 -19.63
CA TYR A 97 2.44 7.44 -18.74
C TYR A 97 2.92 8.49 -17.76
N TYR A 98 3.95 8.19 -16.99
CA TYR A 98 4.34 9.03 -15.88
C TYR A 98 4.99 10.34 -16.35
N LEU A 99 6.06 10.28 -17.14
CA LEU A 99 6.80 11.48 -17.57
C LEU A 99 6.06 12.32 -18.62
N GLN A 100 5.31 11.69 -19.53
CA GLN A 100 4.59 12.41 -20.57
C GLN A 100 3.17 12.74 -20.16
N TRP A 101 2.36 11.76 -19.79
CA TRP A 101 0.96 11.97 -19.48
C TRP A 101 0.72 12.57 -18.10
N GLY A 102 1.56 12.27 -17.14
CA GLY A 102 1.47 12.83 -15.80
C GLY A 102 1.37 14.36 -15.79
N LYS A 103 1.98 15.02 -16.78
CA LYS A 103 1.90 16.48 -16.96
C LYS A 103 0.53 17.01 -17.37
N THR A 104 -0.34 16.17 -17.89
CA THR A 104 -1.67 16.57 -18.35
C THR A 104 -2.74 16.49 -17.27
N PHE A 105 -2.45 15.81 -16.16
CA PHE A 105 -3.37 15.72 -15.02
C PHE A 105 -3.54 17.09 -14.37
N ARG A 106 -4.79 17.50 -14.20
CA ARG A 106 -5.18 18.72 -13.49
C ARG A 106 -5.48 18.40 -12.02
N PRO A 107 -5.58 19.37 -11.14
CA PRO A 107 -5.98 19.13 -9.74
C PRO A 107 -7.26 18.30 -9.61
N GLN A 108 -8.29 18.57 -10.42
CA GLN A 108 -9.53 17.77 -10.40
C GLN A 108 -9.35 16.32 -10.85
N ASP A 109 -8.34 16.02 -11.67
CA ASP A 109 -8.05 14.67 -12.13
C ASP A 109 -7.32 13.88 -11.03
N ILE A 110 -6.44 14.55 -10.27
CA ILE A 110 -5.85 14.02 -9.04
C ILE A 110 -6.95 13.72 -8.00
N TYR A 111 -7.88 14.67 -7.78
CA TYR A 111 -9.03 14.46 -6.90
C TYR A 111 -9.82 13.20 -7.32
N ALA A 112 -10.17 13.07 -8.59
CA ALA A 112 -10.97 11.95 -9.10
C ALA A 112 -10.27 10.59 -8.88
N GLY A 113 -8.97 10.51 -9.19
CA GLY A 113 -8.17 9.30 -8.98
C GLY A 113 -8.08 8.91 -7.51
N ASN A 114 -7.76 9.86 -6.65
CA ASN A 114 -7.63 9.65 -5.21
C ASN A 114 -8.97 9.28 -4.55
N LEU A 115 -10.07 9.94 -4.92
CA LEU A 115 -11.41 9.62 -4.42
C LEU A 115 -11.81 8.18 -4.79
N LEU A 116 -11.63 7.79 -6.05
CA LEU A 116 -11.93 6.43 -6.49
C LEU A 116 -11.08 5.40 -5.76
N ALA A 117 -9.79 5.65 -5.60
CA ALA A 117 -8.87 4.76 -4.91
C ALA A 117 -9.21 4.61 -3.42
N ALA A 118 -9.55 5.71 -2.74
CA ALA A 118 -9.93 5.69 -1.34
C ALA A 118 -11.21 4.85 -1.11
N ILE A 119 -12.21 5.03 -1.96
CA ILE A 119 -13.44 4.23 -1.92
C ILE A 119 -13.17 2.75 -2.21
N GLU A 120 -12.32 2.45 -3.21
CA GLU A 120 -11.92 1.08 -3.54
C GLU A 120 -11.20 0.40 -2.39
N ALA A 121 -10.28 1.10 -1.71
CA ALA A 121 -9.57 0.57 -0.55
C ALA A 121 -10.55 0.12 0.53
N ILE A 122 -11.49 0.98 0.91
CA ILE A 122 -12.54 0.65 1.89
C ILE A 122 -13.39 -0.53 1.42
N ASP A 123 -13.79 -0.55 0.14
CA ASP A 123 -14.59 -1.65 -0.41
C ASP A 123 -13.86 -2.99 -0.34
N ALA A 124 -12.55 -2.97 -0.49
CA ALA A 124 -11.68 -4.15 -0.38
C ALA A 124 -11.26 -4.51 1.05
N GLY A 125 -11.70 -3.79 2.09
CA GLY A 125 -11.33 -4.04 3.48
C GLY A 125 -9.96 -3.47 3.88
N VAL A 126 -9.40 -2.57 3.07
CA VAL A 126 -8.19 -1.82 3.39
C VAL A 126 -8.62 -0.56 4.14
N THR A 127 -8.28 -0.48 5.42
CA THR A 127 -8.69 0.63 6.30
C THR A 127 -7.65 1.75 6.37
N THR A 128 -6.40 1.45 6.03
CA THR A 128 -5.29 2.40 5.99
C THR A 128 -4.53 2.27 4.67
N THR A 129 -4.31 3.39 3.97
CA THR A 129 -3.56 3.41 2.70
C THR A 129 -2.57 4.56 2.67
N VAL A 130 -1.35 4.29 2.22
CA VAL A 130 -0.35 5.32 1.88
C VAL A 130 -0.49 5.65 0.39
N ASP A 131 -0.86 6.90 0.10
CA ASP A 131 -0.89 7.45 -1.26
C ASP A 131 0.50 7.99 -1.63
N TRP A 132 1.31 7.19 -2.31
CA TRP A 132 2.58 7.62 -2.88
C TRP A 132 2.32 8.50 -4.11
N SER A 133 2.06 9.78 -3.86
CA SER A 133 1.46 10.71 -4.82
C SER A 133 2.52 11.53 -5.55
N HIS A 134 3.14 10.95 -6.55
CA HIS A 134 4.20 11.61 -7.35
C HIS A 134 3.67 12.45 -8.54
N GLY A 135 2.35 12.50 -8.72
CA GLY A 135 1.71 13.34 -9.73
C GLY A 135 1.44 14.79 -9.32
N LEU A 136 1.90 15.21 -8.14
CA LEU A 136 1.60 16.53 -7.57
C LEU A 136 2.51 17.60 -8.15
N GLN A 137 2.09 18.24 -9.24
CA GLN A 137 2.90 19.25 -9.94
C GLN A 137 2.90 20.62 -9.23
N THR A 138 1.83 20.93 -8.50
CA THR A 138 1.67 22.16 -7.72
C THR A 138 0.97 21.85 -6.40
N THR A 139 0.93 22.82 -5.50
CA THR A 139 0.20 22.67 -4.22
C THR A 139 -1.31 22.55 -4.40
N GLU A 140 -1.88 23.06 -5.52
CA GLU A 140 -3.30 22.84 -5.83
C GLU A 140 -3.59 21.37 -6.16
N HIS A 141 -2.66 20.65 -6.80
CA HIS A 141 -2.78 19.19 -6.98
C HIS A 141 -2.73 18.48 -5.63
N ALA A 142 -1.86 18.91 -4.74
CA ALA A 142 -1.75 18.35 -3.39
C ALA A 142 -2.99 18.63 -2.54
N ASP A 143 -3.53 19.83 -2.61
CA ASP A 143 -4.81 20.18 -1.96
C ASP A 143 -5.95 19.30 -2.48
N ALA A 144 -6.04 19.10 -3.79
CA ALA A 144 -7.04 18.22 -4.39
C ALA A 144 -6.91 16.75 -3.95
N ALA A 145 -5.70 16.24 -3.80
CA ALA A 145 -5.45 14.91 -3.23
C ALA A 145 -5.94 14.82 -1.77
N VAL A 146 -5.55 15.80 -0.94
CA VAL A 146 -5.98 15.88 0.47
C VAL A 146 -7.51 15.94 0.59
N ASP A 147 -8.16 16.80 -0.20
CA ASP A 147 -9.62 16.97 -0.16
C ASP A 147 -10.34 15.68 -0.55
N ALA A 148 -9.86 14.96 -1.56
CA ALA A 148 -10.40 13.66 -1.96
C ALA A 148 -10.27 12.60 -0.86
N LEU A 149 -9.10 12.51 -0.22
CA LEU A 149 -8.84 11.56 0.86
C LEU A 149 -9.67 11.90 2.11
N ALA A 150 -9.83 13.17 2.42
CA ALA A 150 -10.62 13.64 3.57
C ALA A 150 -12.13 13.38 3.42
N GLU A 151 -12.64 13.29 2.18
CA GLU A 151 -14.06 13.00 1.92
C GLU A 151 -14.45 11.56 2.26
N VAL A 152 -13.49 10.63 2.20
CA VAL A 152 -13.73 9.20 2.45
C VAL A 152 -13.40 8.86 3.90
N PRO A 153 -14.31 8.22 4.65
CA PRO A 153 -14.07 7.87 6.05
C PRO A 153 -13.12 6.67 6.17
N GLY A 154 -11.89 6.83 5.68
CA GLY A 154 -10.77 5.90 5.74
C GLY A 154 -9.58 6.55 6.46
N ARG A 155 -8.54 5.78 6.71
CA ARG A 155 -7.28 6.29 7.22
C ARG A 155 -6.27 6.36 6.08
N PHE A 156 -5.76 7.55 5.80
CA PHE A 156 -4.86 7.76 4.66
C PHE A 156 -3.59 8.50 5.09
N VAL A 157 -2.51 8.27 4.34
CA VAL A 157 -1.26 9.03 4.48
C VAL A 157 -0.92 9.57 3.10
N LEU A 158 -0.94 10.89 2.93
CA LEU A 158 -0.43 11.50 1.72
C LEU A 158 1.10 11.47 1.75
N ALA A 159 1.71 10.68 0.89
CA ALA A 159 3.15 10.68 0.65
C ALA A 159 3.42 11.60 -0.56
N TYR A 160 3.78 12.84 -0.28
CA TYR A 160 3.93 13.91 -1.28
C TYR A 160 5.20 13.72 -2.10
N GLY A 161 5.04 13.64 -3.42
CA GLY A 161 6.12 13.60 -4.38
C GLY A 161 5.81 14.41 -5.63
N ASN A 162 6.85 14.89 -6.33
CA ASN A 162 6.72 15.60 -7.59
C ASN A 162 7.96 15.39 -8.45
N ILE A 163 7.83 14.63 -9.52
CA ILE A 163 8.92 14.40 -10.48
C ILE A 163 8.92 15.40 -11.64
N GLN A 164 7.86 16.16 -11.81
CA GLN A 164 7.64 17.03 -12.97
C GLN A 164 8.41 18.35 -12.88
N GLN A 165 8.83 18.73 -11.66
CA GLN A 165 9.54 19.97 -11.40
C GLN A 165 10.91 19.65 -10.81
N GLY A 166 11.97 19.63 -11.56
CA GLY A 166 13.30 19.31 -11.11
C GLY A 166 13.28 18.40 -9.85
N PRO A 167 13.86 17.25 -9.85
CA PRO A 167 13.40 16.09 -9.07
C PRO A 167 13.19 16.33 -7.57
N TRP A 168 13.88 17.31 -6.98
CA TRP A 168 13.84 17.54 -5.52
C TRP A 168 13.68 19.01 -5.13
N GLU A 169 13.67 19.94 -6.09
CA GLU A 169 13.60 21.39 -5.83
C GLU A 169 12.29 21.80 -5.18
N TRP A 170 11.18 21.09 -5.50
CA TRP A 170 9.86 21.32 -4.91
C TRP A 170 9.92 21.25 -3.37
N SER A 171 10.71 20.34 -2.79
CA SER A 171 10.77 20.10 -1.34
C SER A 171 11.37 21.28 -0.56
N THR A 172 12.19 22.08 -1.21
CA THR A 172 12.83 23.27 -0.60
C THR A 172 12.04 24.56 -0.80
N SER A 173 10.95 24.50 -1.60
CA SER A 173 10.14 25.67 -1.92
C SER A 173 9.35 26.19 -0.71
N PRO A 174 9.11 27.52 -0.62
CA PRO A 174 8.23 28.10 0.39
C PRO A 174 6.79 27.55 0.29
N GLU A 175 6.32 27.29 -0.92
CA GLU A 175 4.97 26.78 -1.21
C GLU A 175 4.75 25.40 -0.60
N PHE A 176 5.75 24.51 -0.69
CA PHE A 176 5.70 23.20 -0.05
C PHE A 176 5.61 23.32 1.48
N ARG A 177 6.48 24.15 2.08
CA ARG A 177 6.45 24.37 3.54
C ARG A 177 5.13 24.98 4.02
N ASP A 178 4.58 25.92 3.26
CA ASP A 178 3.27 26.51 3.56
C ASP A 178 2.16 25.46 3.47
N PHE A 179 2.17 24.62 2.43
CA PHE A 179 1.22 23.51 2.28
C PHE A 179 1.28 22.56 3.48
N VAL A 180 2.50 22.10 3.85
CA VAL A 180 2.68 21.18 5.00
C VAL A 180 2.16 21.81 6.29
N ASN A 181 2.54 23.05 6.56
CA ASN A 181 2.11 23.73 7.78
C ASN A 181 0.58 23.95 7.81
N ARG A 182 0.00 24.36 6.70
CA ARG A 182 -1.41 24.68 6.57
C ARG A 182 -2.31 23.43 6.70
N ARG A 183 -1.91 22.30 6.13
CA ARG A 183 -2.74 21.08 6.14
C ARG A 183 -2.40 20.15 7.30
N PHE A 184 -1.14 20.00 7.67
CA PHE A 184 -0.67 18.98 8.62
C PHE A 184 0.04 19.53 9.87
N GLY A 185 0.63 20.72 9.81
CA GLY A 185 1.35 21.29 10.93
C GLY A 185 0.43 21.90 11.98
N SER A 186 -0.34 22.94 11.62
CA SER A 186 -1.30 23.63 12.50
C SER A 186 -2.71 23.64 11.94
N GLY A 187 -2.95 22.96 10.83
CA GLY A 187 -4.19 22.96 10.08
C GLY A 187 -5.13 21.81 10.41
N ASP A 188 -5.97 21.47 9.44
CA ASP A 188 -7.12 20.55 9.58
C ASP A 188 -6.75 19.13 10.04
N PHE A 189 -5.52 18.68 9.73
CA PHE A 189 -5.06 17.33 10.01
C PHE A 189 -3.86 17.30 10.96
N SER A 190 -3.67 18.36 11.73
CA SER A 190 -2.64 18.43 12.77
C SER A 190 -3.06 17.60 13.98
N GLY A 191 -2.52 16.44 14.14
CA GLY A 191 -2.78 15.63 15.34
C GLY A 191 -2.55 14.16 15.10
N ARG A 192 -2.08 13.48 16.14
CA ARG A 192 -1.78 12.04 16.10
C ARG A 192 -3.02 11.18 15.82
N ASP A 193 -4.19 11.66 16.20
CA ASP A 193 -5.46 10.95 16.02
C ASP A 193 -6.16 11.30 14.69
N SER A 194 -5.55 12.17 13.87
CA SER A 194 -6.07 12.46 12.54
C SER A 194 -6.15 11.19 11.68
N LEU A 195 -7.22 11.06 10.92
CA LEU A 195 -7.36 9.99 9.91
C LEU A 195 -6.50 10.26 8.67
N LEU A 196 -5.95 11.45 8.53
CA LEU A 196 -5.06 11.80 7.43
C LEU A 196 -3.68 12.19 7.98
N GLY A 197 -2.66 11.45 7.57
CA GLY A 197 -1.25 11.67 7.88
C GLY A 197 -0.45 12.17 6.68
N PHE A 198 0.84 12.44 6.90
CA PHE A 198 1.73 12.99 5.90
C PHE A 198 3.09 12.32 5.89
N GLN A 199 3.65 12.08 4.69
CA GLN A 199 5.02 11.65 4.45
C GLN A 199 5.59 12.39 3.25
N MET A 200 6.91 12.40 3.08
CA MET A 200 7.56 12.78 1.83
C MET A 200 7.88 11.52 1.02
N ALA A 201 7.64 11.60 -0.28
CA ALA A 201 7.86 10.52 -1.24
C ALA A 201 8.79 11.00 -2.36
N PHE A 202 9.99 10.46 -2.43
CA PHE A 202 10.94 10.76 -3.49
C PHE A 202 11.97 9.65 -3.63
N ASP A 203 12.49 9.49 -4.84
CA ASP A 203 13.46 8.46 -5.15
C ASP A 203 14.90 8.93 -4.93
N VAL A 204 15.78 7.98 -4.72
CA VAL A 204 17.23 8.23 -4.67
C VAL A 204 17.86 7.87 -6.01
N THR A 205 18.70 8.77 -6.51
CA THR A 205 19.27 8.62 -7.86
C THR A 205 20.48 7.71 -7.92
N GLY A 206 21.23 7.61 -6.82
CA GLY A 206 22.54 7.00 -6.82
C GLY A 206 23.65 7.89 -7.46
N ASP A 207 23.30 9.10 -7.89
CA ASP A 207 24.28 10.06 -8.36
C ASP A 207 25.26 10.43 -7.22
N PRO A 208 26.59 10.31 -7.42
CA PRO A 208 27.56 10.68 -6.39
C PRO A 208 27.45 12.13 -5.88
N ALA A 209 26.85 13.03 -6.67
CA ALA A 209 26.57 14.40 -6.23
C ALA A 209 25.43 14.47 -5.20
N PHE A 210 24.65 13.40 -5.05
CA PHE A 210 23.53 13.26 -4.13
C PHE A 210 22.58 14.47 -4.16
N PRO A 211 21.98 14.77 -5.32
CA PRO A 211 21.17 15.98 -5.52
C PRO A 211 19.94 16.02 -4.63
N GLU A 212 19.37 14.87 -4.24
CA GLU A 212 18.25 14.74 -3.34
C GLU A 212 18.55 15.03 -1.86
N LYS A 213 19.79 15.28 -1.50
CA LYS A 213 20.21 15.55 -0.12
C LYS A 213 19.39 16.65 0.56
N ALA A 214 19.08 17.73 -0.17
CA ALA A 214 18.29 18.83 0.35
C ALA A 214 16.86 18.40 0.75
N ALA A 215 16.24 17.47 0.03
CA ALA A 215 14.94 16.92 0.37
C ALA A 215 14.98 16.12 1.67
N TYR A 216 16.03 15.32 1.89
CA TYR A 216 16.24 14.62 3.17
C TYR A 216 16.48 15.58 4.34
N GLU A 217 17.20 16.66 4.11
CA GLU A 217 17.41 17.69 5.13
C GLU A 217 16.10 18.38 5.53
N VAL A 218 15.23 18.68 4.56
CA VAL A 218 13.88 19.23 4.81
C VAL A 218 13.01 18.23 5.57
N ALA A 219 12.99 16.96 5.16
CA ALA A 219 12.23 15.92 5.85
C ALA A 219 12.65 15.82 7.33
N ARG A 220 13.95 15.79 7.59
CA ARG A 220 14.50 15.75 8.94
C ARG A 220 14.21 17.03 9.74
N GLU A 221 14.31 18.22 9.13
CA GLU A 221 13.99 19.50 9.77
C GLU A 221 12.51 19.55 10.21
N LEU A 222 11.62 19.07 9.36
CA LEU A 222 10.18 19.10 9.62
C LEU A 222 9.66 17.86 10.41
N GLY A 223 10.54 16.88 10.68
CA GLY A 223 10.16 15.64 11.35
C GLY A 223 9.17 14.79 10.54
N ILE A 224 9.33 14.78 9.23
CA ILE A 224 8.43 14.06 8.30
C ILE A 224 9.07 12.74 7.87
N PRO A 225 8.38 11.59 8.01
CA PRO A 225 8.84 10.31 7.49
C PRO A 225 9.04 10.33 5.96
N VAL A 226 9.95 9.49 5.47
CA VAL A 226 10.25 9.36 4.04
C VAL A 226 9.93 7.95 3.54
N THR A 227 9.29 7.87 2.39
CA THR A 227 9.14 6.65 1.61
C THR A 227 9.84 6.80 0.25
N THR A 228 10.55 5.76 -0.18
CA THR A 228 11.35 5.80 -1.41
C THR A 228 11.27 4.46 -2.15
N HIS A 229 11.17 4.51 -3.49
CA HIS A 229 11.39 3.29 -4.28
C HIS A 229 12.85 2.89 -4.18
N ALA A 230 13.12 1.61 -4.04
CA ALA A 230 14.46 1.06 -3.90
C ALA A 230 14.59 -0.26 -4.65
N GLY A 231 15.73 -0.51 -5.28
CA GLY A 231 15.99 -1.79 -5.95
C GLY A 231 15.04 -2.11 -7.10
N VAL A 232 14.54 -1.11 -7.82
CA VAL A 232 13.69 -1.30 -9.02
C VAL A 232 14.46 -1.13 -10.33
N TRP A 233 15.59 -0.42 -10.29
CA TRP A 233 16.44 -0.10 -11.42
C TRP A 233 17.87 -0.64 -11.26
N GLY A 234 18.07 -1.61 -10.40
CA GLY A 234 19.37 -2.23 -10.16
C GLY A 234 20.37 -1.34 -9.40
N ALA A 235 21.58 -1.20 -9.95
CA ALA A 235 22.70 -0.53 -9.31
C ALA A 235 22.44 0.89 -8.81
N THR A 236 21.57 1.63 -9.49
CA THR A 236 21.22 3.01 -9.12
C THR A 236 20.66 3.12 -7.72
N ASN A 237 19.64 2.30 -7.40
CA ASN A 237 19.04 2.36 -6.08
C ASN A 237 19.96 1.79 -5.00
N ASP A 238 20.81 0.84 -5.33
CA ASP A 238 21.82 0.30 -4.42
C ASP A 238 22.87 1.35 -4.03
N ASP A 239 23.37 2.13 -4.98
CA ASP A 239 24.21 3.29 -4.71
C ASP A 239 23.46 4.36 -3.91
N GLY A 240 22.17 4.56 -4.19
CA GLY A 240 21.30 5.45 -3.42
C GLY A 240 21.20 5.05 -1.95
N ILE A 241 20.98 3.79 -1.65
CA ILE A 241 20.98 3.25 -0.27
C ILE A 241 22.31 3.52 0.43
N ARG A 242 23.43 3.32 -0.28
CA ARG A 242 24.76 3.63 0.24
C ARG A 242 24.91 5.12 0.58
N LEU A 243 24.51 6.02 -0.33
CA LEU A 243 24.59 7.47 -0.11
C LEU A 243 23.69 7.92 1.05
N MET A 244 22.47 7.39 1.17
CA MET A 244 21.61 7.64 2.33
C MET A 244 22.30 7.22 3.63
N HIS A 245 22.91 6.04 3.66
CA HIS A 245 23.60 5.51 4.83
C HIS A 245 24.80 6.38 5.22
N GLU A 246 25.67 6.71 4.27
CA GLU A 246 26.87 7.53 4.48
C GLU A 246 26.55 8.95 4.97
N ASN A 247 25.39 9.49 4.60
CA ASN A 247 24.91 10.81 5.02
C ASN A 247 23.98 10.79 6.24
N GLY A 248 23.68 9.61 6.81
CA GLY A 248 22.87 9.48 8.01
C GLY A 248 21.37 9.81 7.80
N PHE A 249 20.81 9.48 6.62
CA PHE A 249 19.39 9.70 6.31
C PHE A 249 18.54 8.45 6.39
N MET A 250 19.14 7.29 6.64
CA MET A 250 18.39 6.06 6.90
C MET A 250 17.91 6.06 8.36
N THR A 251 16.61 5.97 8.56
CA THR A 251 15.98 6.01 9.88
C THR A 251 14.95 4.88 10.03
N PRO A 252 14.51 4.54 11.26
CA PRO A 252 13.44 3.56 11.47
C PRO A 252 12.10 3.94 10.81
N GLU A 253 11.91 5.20 10.47
CA GLU A 253 10.70 5.73 9.83
C GLU A 253 10.80 5.73 8.29
N THR A 254 11.96 5.30 7.74
CA THR A 254 12.14 5.19 6.29
C THR A 254 11.52 3.91 5.76
N VAL A 255 10.67 4.03 4.75
CA VAL A 255 10.04 2.90 4.05
C VAL A 255 10.66 2.74 2.66
N TYR A 256 11.26 1.58 2.42
CA TYR A 256 11.83 1.20 1.13
C TYR A 256 10.82 0.37 0.36
N VAL A 257 10.36 0.89 -0.78
CA VAL A 257 9.33 0.23 -1.59
C VAL A 257 10.00 -0.69 -2.60
N HIS A 258 9.44 -1.87 -2.79
CA HIS A 258 9.92 -2.99 -3.61
C HIS A 258 11.17 -3.65 -3.05
N ALA A 259 12.30 -2.98 -3.07
CA ALA A 259 13.59 -3.52 -2.63
C ALA A 259 13.99 -4.82 -3.37
N ALA A 260 13.51 -5.02 -4.61
CA ALA A 260 13.50 -6.31 -5.31
C ALA A 260 14.87 -6.70 -5.89
N THR A 261 15.75 -5.73 -6.15
CA THR A 261 17.07 -5.94 -6.78
C THR A 261 18.23 -5.34 -5.97
N LEU A 262 18.05 -5.19 -4.67
CA LEU A 262 19.11 -4.69 -3.79
C LEU A 262 20.17 -5.77 -3.50
N SER A 263 21.41 -5.34 -3.27
CA SER A 263 22.47 -6.21 -2.75
C SER A 263 22.26 -6.57 -1.29
N THR A 264 22.92 -7.63 -0.84
CA THR A 264 22.93 -8.06 0.56
C THR A 264 23.39 -6.95 1.49
N ASP A 265 24.37 -6.14 1.09
CA ASP A 265 24.85 -4.97 1.84
C ASP A 265 23.77 -3.93 2.07
N SER A 266 22.92 -3.68 1.08
CA SER A 266 21.78 -2.75 1.22
C SER A 266 20.75 -3.26 2.22
N TYR A 267 20.41 -4.56 2.20
CA TYR A 267 19.55 -5.15 3.23
C TYR A 267 20.16 -5.07 4.63
N HIS A 268 21.47 -5.29 4.77
CA HIS A 268 22.16 -5.09 6.04
C HIS A 268 22.06 -3.65 6.55
N ARG A 269 22.21 -2.64 5.66
CA ARG A 269 22.07 -1.23 6.03
C ARG A 269 20.63 -0.91 6.45
N ILE A 270 19.63 -1.40 5.73
CA ILE A 270 18.21 -1.22 6.07
C ILE A 270 17.93 -1.82 7.44
N ALA A 271 18.34 -3.07 7.67
CA ALA A 271 18.16 -3.75 8.97
C ALA A 271 18.86 -3.01 10.11
N ALA A 272 20.13 -2.60 9.91
CA ALA A 272 20.91 -1.93 10.93
C ALA A 272 20.37 -0.54 11.33
N THR A 273 19.66 0.13 10.43
CA THR A 273 19.04 1.43 10.65
C THR A 273 17.58 1.35 11.09
N GLY A 274 17.01 0.14 11.15
CA GLY A 274 15.63 -0.10 11.58
C GLY A 274 14.58 0.26 10.53
N GLY A 275 14.98 0.52 9.28
CA GLY A 275 14.05 0.81 8.19
C GLY A 275 13.15 -0.38 7.83
N SER A 276 12.12 -0.14 7.06
CA SER A 276 11.09 -1.11 6.71
C SER A 276 10.95 -1.30 5.20
N ILE A 277 10.44 -2.45 4.76
CA ILE A 277 10.21 -2.73 3.34
C ILE A 277 8.71 -2.90 3.06
N SER A 278 8.21 -2.24 2.00
CA SER A 278 6.88 -2.42 1.43
C SER A 278 6.98 -3.24 0.15
N VAL A 279 6.34 -4.41 0.09
CA VAL A 279 6.42 -5.38 -1.01
C VAL A 279 5.15 -5.33 -1.85
N SER A 280 5.30 -5.12 -3.16
CA SER A 280 4.22 -5.07 -4.16
C SER A 280 4.44 -6.15 -5.23
N THR A 281 4.24 -7.42 -4.86
CA THR A 281 4.66 -8.57 -5.67
C THR A 281 4.11 -8.59 -7.09
N GLU A 282 2.85 -8.15 -7.31
CA GLU A 282 2.27 -8.08 -8.66
C GLU A 282 3.09 -7.15 -9.55
N SER A 283 3.48 -5.99 -9.01
CA SER A 283 4.29 -5.00 -9.71
C SER A 283 5.73 -5.50 -9.95
N GLU A 284 6.37 -5.99 -8.91
CA GLU A 284 7.77 -6.44 -8.96
C GLU A 284 7.98 -7.49 -10.06
N GLN A 285 7.10 -8.48 -10.13
CA GLN A 285 7.20 -9.56 -11.10
C GLN A 285 6.74 -9.15 -12.51
N SER A 286 5.61 -8.44 -12.61
CA SER A 286 5.00 -8.19 -13.92
C SER A 286 5.56 -6.96 -14.63
N ALA A 287 5.99 -5.92 -13.89
CA ALA A 287 6.62 -4.75 -14.48
C ALA A 287 8.11 -4.95 -14.80
N GLY A 288 8.74 -6.00 -14.26
CA GLY A 288 10.16 -6.25 -14.42
C GLY A 288 11.03 -5.51 -13.42
N GLN A 289 10.48 -5.19 -12.25
CA GLN A 289 11.23 -4.53 -11.17
C GLN A 289 12.12 -5.49 -10.37
N GLY A 290 11.97 -6.79 -10.58
CA GLY A 290 12.72 -7.83 -9.89
C GLY A 290 11.82 -8.87 -9.23
N TYR A 291 12.38 -9.60 -8.28
CA TYR A 291 11.67 -10.64 -7.52
C TYR A 291 11.36 -10.14 -6.11
N PRO A 292 10.17 -10.39 -5.55
CA PRO A 292 9.82 -9.89 -4.22
C PRO A 292 10.83 -10.37 -3.17
N PRO A 293 11.39 -9.48 -2.33
CA PRO A 293 12.48 -9.80 -1.41
C PRO A 293 12.00 -10.55 -0.16
N THR A 294 11.04 -11.45 -0.31
CA THR A 294 10.35 -12.14 0.80
C THR A 294 11.28 -12.92 1.70
N TRP A 295 12.31 -13.55 1.15
CA TRP A 295 13.27 -14.26 1.95
C TRP A 295 14.35 -13.36 2.55
N GLN A 296 14.73 -12.26 1.88
CA GLN A 296 15.66 -11.28 2.41
C GLN A 296 15.10 -10.58 3.66
N VAL A 297 13.84 -10.17 3.63
CA VAL A 297 13.22 -9.55 4.80
C VAL A 297 13.16 -10.51 5.98
N ARG A 298 12.92 -11.81 5.75
CA ARG A 298 12.95 -12.82 6.81
C ARG A 298 14.37 -13.12 7.32
N ARG A 299 15.35 -13.17 6.40
CA ARG A 299 16.76 -13.46 6.74
C ARG A 299 17.36 -12.34 7.61
N HIS A 300 17.03 -11.11 7.32
CA HIS A 300 17.59 -9.93 7.99
C HIS A 300 16.68 -9.33 9.06
N ASP A 301 15.55 -9.98 9.36
CA ASP A 301 14.53 -9.52 10.32
C ASP A 301 14.09 -8.07 10.08
N ILE A 302 13.91 -7.71 8.79
CA ILE A 302 13.47 -6.38 8.38
C ILE A 302 11.94 -6.29 8.53
N PRO A 303 11.39 -5.27 9.20
CA PRO A 303 9.95 -5.02 9.22
C PRO A 303 9.40 -4.92 7.79
N VAL A 304 8.31 -5.63 7.52
CA VAL A 304 7.77 -5.76 6.16
C VAL A 304 6.25 -5.63 6.15
N SER A 305 5.73 -5.07 5.08
CA SER A 305 4.31 -4.98 4.76
C SER A 305 4.05 -5.37 3.31
N LEU A 306 2.77 -5.58 2.99
CA LEU A 306 2.30 -5.73 1.62
C LEU A 306 1.70 -4.43 1.10
N SER A 307 1.73 -4.27 -0.21
CA SER A 307 1.12 -3.17 -0.92
C SER A 307 0.68 -3.59 -2.32
N MET A 308 -0.14 -2.77 -2.97
CA MET A 308 -0.68 -3.09 -4.30
C MET A 308 -0.12 -2.22 -5.42
N ASP A 309 0.63 -1.16 -5.10
CA ASP A 309 1.25 -0.22 -6.04
C ASP A 309 0.23 0.58 -6.85
N THR A 310 -0.19 0.12 -8.02
CA THR A 310 -1.10 0.88 -8.89
C THR A 310 -2.13 0.03 -9.60
N SER A 311 -3.37 0.49 -9.62
CA SER A 311 -4.47 -0.16 -10.36
C SER A 311 -4.50 0.18 -11.86
N VAL A 312 -3.56 0.98 -12.36
CA VAL A 312 -3.36 1.15 -13.81
C VAL A 312 -3.02 -0.19 -14.46
N TRP A 313 -2.27 -1.03 -13.75
CA TRP A 313 -1.84 -2.37 -14.14
C TRP A 313 -2.58 -3.49 -13.41
N TRP A 314 -2.53 -3.43 -12.07
CA TRP A 314 -2.76 -4.58 -11.19
C TRP A 314 -4.14 -4.59 -10.58
N SER A 315 -4.38 -5.65 -9.79
CA SER A 315 -5.56 -5.70 -8.94
C SER A 315 -5.52 -4.56 -7.90
N GLY A 316 -6.65 -4.07 -7.46
CA GLY A 316 -6.72 -3.01 -6.47
C GLY A 316 -6.94 -3.54 -5.06
N ASP A 317 -6.38 -4.71 -4.69
CA ASP A 317 -6.65 -5.31 -3.38
C ASP A 317 -5.49 -6.15 -2.81
N LEU A 318 -5.42 -6.19 -1.48
CA LEU A 318 -4.39 -6.96 -0.77
C LEU A 318 -4.64 -8.47 -0.74
N PHE A 319 -5.83 -8.97 -1.10
CA PHE A 319 -6.04 -10.41 -1.26
C PHE A 319 -5.20 -10.97 -2.40
N SER A 320 -5.15 -10.25 -3.53
CA SER A 320 -4.28 -10.60 -4.64
C SER A 320 -2.81 -10.47 -4.27
N ALA A 321 -2.42 -9.39 -3.57
CA ALA A 321 -1.05 -9.19 -3.10
C ALA A 321 -0.59 -10.34 -2.18
N MET A 322 -1.40 -10.77 -1.22
CA MET A 322 -1.09 -11.92 -0.36
C MET A 322 -0.89 -13.21 -1.16
N ARG A 323 -1.77 -13.47 -2.12
CA ARG A 323 -1.77 -14.68 -2.94
C ARG A 323 -0.57 -14.75 -3.86
N THR A 324 -0.26 -13.65 -4.55
CA THR A 324 0.89 -13.56 -5.44
C THR A 324 2.21 -13.65 -4.67
N THR A 325 2.30 -13.01 -3.50
CA THR A 325 3.49 -13.08 -2.63
C THR A 325 3.78 -14.52 -2.17
N LEU A 326 2.75 -15.25 -1.72
CA LEU A 326 2.91 -16.67 -1.37
C LEU A 326 3.30 -17.51 -2.58
N GLY A 327 2.69 -17.26 -3.74
CA GLY A 327 2.99 -17.98 -4.97
C GLY A 327 4.43 -17.75 -5.43
N ALA A 328 4.89 -16.51 -5.41
CA ALA A 328 6.25 -16.14 -5.78
C ALA A 328 7.28 -16.78 -4.84
N ASP A 329 7.15 -16.61 -3.53
CA ASP A 329 8.11 -17.15 -2.55
C ASP A 329 8.24 -18.68 -2.68
N ARG A 330 7.11 -19.38 -2.76
CA ARG A 330 7.10 -20.85 -2.92
C ARG A 330 7.67 -21.30 -4.25
N SER A 331 7.37 -20.58 -5.34
CA SER A 331 7.97 -20.87 -6.65
C SER A 331 9.48 -20.77 -6.62
N ARG A 332 10.02 -19.75 -5.96
CA ARG A 332 11.46 -19.59 -5.75
C ARG A 332 12.05 -20.76 -4.95
N GLU A 333 11.45 -21.10 -3.81
CA GLU A 333 11.93 -22.21 -2.97
C GLU A 333 11.97 -23.55 -3.73
N HIS A 334 10.91 -23.85 -4.48
CA HIS A 334 10.85 -25.07 -5.29
C HIS A 334 11.90 -25.04 -6.40
N LEU A 335 12.09 -23.90 -7.07
CA LEU A 335 13.11 -23.79 -8.12
C LEU A 335 14.52 -24.01 -7.57
N GLU A 336 14.86 -23.40 -6.45
CA GLU A 336 16.16 -23.57 -5.78
C GLU A 336 16.39 -25.03 -5.37
N ALA A 337 15.39 -25.69 -4.81
CA ALA A 337 15.49 -27.10 -4.45
C ALA A 337 15.70 -28.00 -5.67
N HIS A 338 14.93 -27.77 -6.75
CA HIS A 338 15.05 -28.55 -7.97
C HIS A 338 16.42 -28.40 -8.64
N VAL A 339 17.01 -27.21 -8.63
CA VAL A 339 18.37 -26.98 -9.12
C VAL A 339 19.42 -27.83 -8.34
N LYS A 340 19.17 -28.05 -7.04
CA LYS A 340 20.02 -28.88 -6.18
C LYS A 340 19.67 -30.37 -6.23
N GLY A 341 18.65 -30.79 -6.99
CA GLY A 341 18.12 -32.14 -6.99
C GLY A 341 17.37 -32.50 -5.71
N GLU A 342 16.86 -31.54 -5.00
CA GLU A 342 16.14 -31.67 -3.73
C GLU A 342 14.62 -31.42 -3.90
N THR A 343 13.86 -31.74 -2.85
CA THR A 343 12.42 -31.50 -2.77
C THR A 343 12.10 -30.65 -1.56
N VAL A 344 11.32 -29.60 -1.75
CA VAL A 344 10.80 -28.79 -0.63
C VAL A 344 9.77 -29.61 0.16
N THR A 345 10.00 -29.81 1.44
CA THR A 345 9.10 -30.53 2.35
C THR A 345 8.30 -29.61 3.25
N HIS A 346 8.71 -28.35 3.40
CA HIS A 346 8.05 -27.33 4.21
C HIS A 346 8.17 -25.96 3.53
N THR A 347 7.08 -25.24 3.44
CA THR A 347 7.10 -23.85 2.96
C THR A 347 7.53 -22.92 4.09
N HIS A 348 8.48 -22.03 3.83
CA HIS A 348 8.98 -21.08 4.83
C HIS A 348 8.04 -19.88 5.00
N LEU A 349 7.49 -19.36 3.89
CA LEU A 349 6.48 -18.31 3.98
C LEU A 349 5.07 -18.92 4.07
N ARG A 350 4.36 -18.62 5.17
CA ARG A 350 3.05 -19.18 5.48
C ARG A 350 1.94 -18.16 5.29
N ALA A 351 0.70 -18.65 5.13
CA ALA A 351 -0.49 -17.82 4.98
C ALA A 351 -0.68 -16.83 6.16
N GLU A 352 -0.39 -17.28 7.38
CA GLU A 352 -0.42 -16.44 8.59
C GLU A 352 0.48 -15.21 8.46
N GLN A 353 1.70 -15.39 7.93
CA GLN A 353 2.68 -14.31 7.81
C GLN A 353 2.26 -13.25 6.78
N VAL A 354 1.71 -13.64 5.62
CA VAL A 354 1.24 -12.63 4.64
C VAL A 354 0.00 -11.89 5.10
N VAL A 355 -0.86 -12.52 5.91
CA VAL A 355 -1.97 -11.83 6.58
C VAL A 355 -1.44 -10.87 7.65
N ASP A 356 -0.42 -11.26 8.41
CA ASP A 356 0.29 -10.35 9.32
C ASP A 356 0.91 -9.16 8.55
N TRP A 357 1.59 -9.40 7.44
CA TRP A 357 2.19 -8.35 6.62
C TRP A 357 1.16 -7.38 6.04
N ALA A 358 -0.03 -7.87 5.69
CA ALA A 358 -1.14 -7.06 5.19
C ALA A 358 -1.91 -6.29 6.29
N THR A 359 -1.62 -6.53 7.57
CA THR A 359 -2.32 -5.94 8.72
C THR A 359 -1.34 -5.36 9.75
N ARG A 360 -0.89 -6.15 10.71
CA ARG A 360 0.04 -5.76 11.76
C ARG A 360 1.42 -5.34 11.22
N GLY A 361 1.91 -6.01 10.17
CA GLY A 361 3.13 -5.62 9.47
C GLY A 361 3.03 -4.21 8.90
N GLY A 362 1.92 -3.90 8.21
CA GLY A 362 1.63 -2.55 7.73
C GLY A 362 1.57 -1.51 8.85
N ALA A 363 0.93 -1.83 9.96
CA ALA A 363 0.89 -0.97 11.14
C ALA A 363 2.30 -0.67 11.69
N ARG A 364 3.14 -1.70 11.77
CA ARG A 364 4.53 -1.57 12.22
C ARG A 364 5.36 -0.69 11.28
N VAL A 365 5.22 -0.88 9.97
CA VAL A 365 5.90 -0.06 8.94
C VAL A 365 5.51 1.42 9.04
N LEU A 366 4.28 1.71 9.45
CA LEU A 366 3.80 3.09 9.65
C LEU A 366 4.04 3.63 11.08
N GLY A 367 4.71 2.88 11.95
CA GLY A 367 4.93 3.29 13.35
C GLY A 367 3.62 3.38 14.17
N ARG A 368 2.57 2.63 13.78
CA ARG A 368 1.22 2.68 14.37
C ARG A 368 0.94 1.43 15.21
N ASP A 369 1.43 1.43 16.44
CA ASP A 369 1.21 0.32 17.39
C ASP A 369 -0.26 0.12 17.76
N ASP A 370 -1.09 1.12 17.58
CA ASP A 370 -2.51 1.13 17.86
C ASP A 370 -3.38 0.46 16.79
N LEU A 371 -2.81 0.07 15.66
CA LEU A 371 -3.49 -0.56 14.52
C LEU A 371 -3.08 -2.03 14.32
N GLY A 372 -3.77 -2.73 13.42
CA GLY A 372 -3.38 -4.04 12.90
C GLY A 372 -3.57 -5.22 13.84
N ARG A 373 -4.27 -5.05 14.99
CA ARG A 373 -4.56 -6.10 15.97
C ARG A 373 -5.97 -5.95 16.54
N LEU A 374 -6.63 -7.05 16.85
CA LEU A 374 -7.88 -7.07 17.61
C LEU A 374 -7.59 -7.35 19.09
N GLU A 375 -7.17 -6.32 19.80
CA GLU A 375 -6.90 -6.36 21.25
C GLU A 375 -7.59 -5.17 21.93
N PRO A 376 -8.06 -5.32 23.18
CA PRO A 376 -8.67 -4.22 23.92
C PRO A 376 -7.76 -2.98 23.99
N GLY A 377 -8.32 -1.81 23.72
CA GLY A 377 -7.63 -0.53 23.71
C GLY A 377 -6.98 -0.15 22.36
N ARG A 378 -6.94 -1.06 21.38
CA ARG A 378 -6.50 -0.74 20.02
C ARG A 378 -7.61 -0.05 19.23
N LYS A 379 -7.25 0.70 18.20
CA LYS A 379 -8.20 1.32 17.28
C LYS A 379 -9.10 0.28 16.62
N ALA A 380 -10.36 0.62 16.46
CA ALA A 380 -11.36 -0.27 15.89
C ALA A 380 -11.41 -0.15 14.37
N ASP A 381 -10.30 -0.50 13.72
CA ASP A 381 -10.21 -0.75 12.30
C ASP A 381 -10.42 -2.26 12.08
N VAL A 382 -11.62 -2.66 11.65
CA VAL A 382 -12.10 -4.05 11.68
C VAL A 382 -12.72 -4.44 10.35
N VAL A 383 -12.44 -5.65 9.91
CA VAL A 383 -13.06 -6.24 8.70
C VAL A 383 -13.75 -7.55 9.04
N LEU A 384 -15.00 -7.70 8.60
CA LEU A 384 -15.70 -8.97 8.55
C LEU A 384 -15.68 -9.50 7.11
N ILE A 385 -15.06 -10.66 6.91
CA ILE A 385 -15.10 -11.45 5.68
C ILE A 385 -16.20 -12.48 5.82
N LYS A 386 -17.27 -12.35 5.03
CA LYS A 386 -18.44 -13.21 5.02
C LYS A 386 -19.19 -13.03 3.71
N ASN A 387 -19.55 -14.11 3.07
CA ASN A 387 -20.39 -14.06 1.87
C ASN A 387 -21.31 -15.28 1.79
N ASP A 388 -22.53 -15.15 2.32
CA ASP A 388 -23.52 -16.24 2.37
C ASP A 388 -23.99 -16.67 0.98
N SER A 389 -23.73 -15.87 -0.07
CA SER A 389 -24.09 -16.20 -1.46
C SER A 389 -22.98 -16.96 -2.20
N SER A 390 -21.80 -17.10 -1.60
CA SER A 390 -20.66 -17.74 -2.25
C SER A 390 -20.32 -19.10 -1.63
N PRO A 391 -20.22 -20.18 -2.42
CA PRO A 391 -19.77 -21.47 -1.92
C PRO A 391 -18.31 -21.45 -1.44
N VAL A 392 -17.54 -20.42 -1.78
CA VAL A 392 -16.14 -20.23 -1.31
C VAL A 392 -16.08 -19.97 0.19
N SER A 393 -17.15 -19.45 0.80
CA SER A 393 -17.21 -19.14 2.22
C SER A 393 -17.19 -20.36 3.15
N PHE A 394 -17.36 -21.58 2.61
CA PHE A 394 -17.38 -22.81 3.39
C PHE A 394 -16.76 -24.00 2.62
N PRO A 395 -16.15 -25.00 3.33
CA PRO A 395 -15.89 -25.00 4.78
C PRO A 395 -14.69 -24.08 5.15
N LEU A 396 -14.76 -23.50 6.34
CA LEU A 396 -13.65 -22.71 6.91
C LEU A 396 -12.76 -23.62 7.78
N LEU A 397 -11.73 -24.22 7.20
CA LEU A 397 -10.83 -25.17 7.89
C LEU A 397 -9.54 -24.53 8.40
N ASN A 398 -8.99 -23.60 7.63
CA ASN A 398 -7.80 -22.84 7.97
C ASN A 398 -8.09 -21.35 7.71
N PRO A 399 -8.40 -20.55 8.75
CA PRO A 399 -8.80 -19.16 8.56
C PRO A 399 -7.75 -18.28 7.88
N TYR A 400 -6.47 -18.39 8.23
CA TYR A 400 -5.40 -17.68 7.54
C TYR A 400 -5.25 -18.12 6.08
N GLY A 401 -5.33 -19.42 5.82
CA GLY A 401 -5.33 -19.97 4.47
C GLY A 401 -6.55 -19.51 3.66
N HIS A 402 -7.70 -19.38 4.32
CA HIS A 402 -8.90 -18.85 3.67
C HIS A 402 -8.72 -17.39 3.25
N VAL A 403 -8.23 -16.53 4.15
CA VAL A 403 -7.97 -15.11 3.82
C VAL A 403 -6.97 -15.00 2.68
N ALA A 404 -5.85 -15.72 2.74
CA ALA A 404 -4.78 -15.58 1.76
C ALA A 404 -5.12 -16.16 0.36
N PHE A 405 -5.88 -17.27 0.30
CA PHE A 405 -6.08 -18.01 -0.95
C PHE A 405 -7.50 -18.03 -1.49
N GLN A 406 -8.52 -17.95 -0.63
CA GLN A 406 -9.91 -18.14 -1.04
C GLN A 406 -10.70 -16.83 -1.06
N ALA A 407 -10.52 -15.97 -0.04
CA ALA A 407 -11.25 -14.73 0.07
C ALA A 407 -10.91 -13.73 -1.05
N GLN A 408 -11.89 -12.89 -1.38
CA GLN A 408 -11.80 -11.83 -2.36
C GLN A 408 -12.47 -10.56 -1.83
N ARG A 409 -12.26 -9.40 -2.48
CA ARG A 409 -12.92 -8.14 -2.09
C ARG A 409 -14.44 -8.25 -2.04
N GLY A 410 -15.05 -9.08 -2.89
CA GLY A 410 -16.49 -9.34 -2.89
C GLY A 410 -17.01 -10.03 -1.62
N ASP A 411 -16.12 -10.65 -0.83
CA ASP A 411 -16.45 -11.34 0.42
C ASP A 411 -16.35 -10.43 1.64
N VAL A 412 -15.84 -9.19 1.47
CA VAL A 412 -15.79 -8.17 2.52
C VAL A 412 -17.20 -7.67 2.81
N HIS A 413 -17.78 -8.11 3.93
CA HIS A 413 -19.14 -7.82 4.33
C HIS A 413 -19.31 -6.51 5.08
N THR A 414 -18.44 -6.28 6.09
CA THR A 414 -18.49 -5.09 6.95
C THR A 414 -17.08 -4.58 7.20
N VAL A 415 -16.92 -3.26 7.14
CA VAL A 415 -15.65 -2.56 7.44
C VAL A 415 -15.92 -1.45 8.43
N LEU A 416 -15.12 -1.41 9.49
CA LEU A 416 -15.04 -0.30 10.42
C LEU A 416 -13.69 0.40 10.27
N VAL A 417 -13.70 1.73 10.31
CA VAL A 417 -12.52 2.57 10.46
C VAL A 417 -12.74 3.46 11.68
N ASP A 418 -11.81 3.41 12.62
CA ASP A 418 -11.88 4.19 13.85
C ASP A 418 -13.24 4.02 14.58
N GLY A 419 -13.75 2.76 14.59
CA GLY A 419 -15.05 2.39 15.17
C GLY A 419 -16.29 2.78 14.36
N ARG A 420 -16.12 3.52 13.26
CA ARG A 420 -17.21 3.92 12.39
C ARG A 420 -17.45 2.88 11.30
N VAL A 421 -18.70 2.45 11.12
CA VAL A 421 -19.08 1.56 10.02
C VAL A 421 -19.04 2.32 8.69
N VAL A 422 -18.16 1.90 7.79
CA VAL A 422 -17.93 2.51 6.47
C VAL A 422 -18.38 1.61 5.32
N LYS A 423 -18.51 0.31 5.58
CA LYS A 423 -19.14 -0.68 4.69
C LYS A 423 -19.98 -1.63 5.52
N HIS A 424 -21.18 -2.01 5.06
CA HIS A 424 -22.01 -3.01 5.70
C HIS A 424 -22.85 -3.76 4.67
N ALA A 425 -23.02 -5.08 4.87
CA ALA A 425 -23.77 -5.97 3.99
C ALA A 425 -23.33 -5.80 2.51
N HIS A 426 -22.01 -5.79 2.28
CA HIS A 426 -21.36 -5.60 0.98
C HIS A 426 -21.61 -4.23 0.32
N ARG A 427 -22.11 -3.23 1.05
CA ARG A 427 -22.40 -1.90 0.52
C ARG A 427 -21.65 -0.82 1.29
N LEU A 428 -21.03 0.08 0.58
CA LEU A 428 -20.41 1.27 1.15
C LEU A 428 -21.48 2.16 1.82
N VAL A 429 -21.16 2.70 2.97
CA VAL A 429 -22.04 3.59 3.76
C VAL A 429 -21.68 5.03 3.43
N GLY A 430 -22.67 5.78 2.94
CA GLY A 430 -22.52 7.22 2.65
C GLY A 430 -21.82 7.57 1.33
N ALA A 431 -21.35 6.58 0.54
CA ALA A 431 -20.75 6.86 -0.76
C ALA A 431 -21.81 6.95 -1.89
N ASP A 432 -21.79 8.03 -2.64
CA ASP A 432 -22.54 8.16 -3.91
C ASP A 432 -21.69 7.69 -5.09
N LEU A 433 -21.71 6.38 -5.35
CA LEU A 433 -20.97 5.79 -6.47
C LEU A 433 -21.39 6.36 -7.84
N GLY A 434 -22.60 6.90 -7.97
CA GLY A 434 -23.03 7.59 -9.19
C GLY A 434 -22.31 8.91 -9.40
N ALA A 435 -22.13 9.70 -8.33
CA ALA A 435 -21.34 10.93 -8.40
C ALA A 435 -19.87 10.63 -8.67
N VAL A 436 -19.28 9.67 -7.95
CA VAL A 436 -17.89 9.23 -8.15
C VAL A 436 -17.65 8.80 -9.61
N ARG A 437 -18.56 7.99 -10.16
CA ARG A 437 -18.48 7.55 -11.56
C ARG A 437 -18.44 8.74 -12.51
N ARG A 438 -19.35 9.71 -12.39
CA ARG A 438 -19.37 10.91 -13.25
C ARG A 438 -18.06 11.70 -13.16
N THR A 439 -17.51 11.88 -11.97
CA THR A 439 -16.24 12.58 -11.76
C THR A 439 -15.09 11.87 -12.45
N VAL A 440 -15.00 10.55 -12.31
CA VAL A 440 -13.94 9.74 -12.94
C VAL A 440 -14.10 9.69 -14.46
N GLU A 441 -15.32 9.48 -14.98
CA GLU A 441 -15.60 9.48 -16.42
C GLU A 441 -15.23 10.83 -17.06
N ALA A 442 -15.52 11.96 -16.40
CA ALA A 442 -15.12 13.28 -16.86
C ALA A 442 -13.59 13.47 -16.91
N THR A 443 -12.85 12.88 -15.97
CA THR A 443 -11.38 12.83 -16.00
C THR A 443 -10.89 12.01 -17.21
N VAL A 444 -11.43 10.82 -17.42
CA VAL A 444 -11.06 9.95 -18.55
C VAL A 444 -11.34 10.66 -19.90
N ASP A 445 -12.52 11.28 -20.04
CA ASP A 445 -12.89 12.01 -21.24
C ASP A 445 -11.94 13.19 -21.52
N TYR A 446 -11.56 13.90 -20.47
CA TYR A 446 -10.58 14.99 -20.59
C TYR A 446 -9.21 14.47 -21.03
N LEU A 447 -8.66 13.46 -20.35
CA LEU A 447 -7.35 12.89 -20.68
C LEU A 447 -7.33 12.36 -22.11
N ARG A 448 -8.36 11.63 -22.51
CA ARG A 448 -8.51 11.13 -23.88
C ARG A 448 -8.55 12.28 -24.90
N SER A 449 -9.28 13.34 -24.63
CA SER A 449 -9.35 14.54 -25.50
C SER A 449 -8.02 15.28 -25.56
N ALA A 450 -7.33 15.43 -24.42
CA ALA A 450 -6.06 16.14 -24.34
C ALA A 450 -4.93 15.41 -25.08
N LEU A 451 -4.96 14.09 -25.09
CA LEU A 451 -3.97 13.23 -25.76
C LEU A 451 -4.32 12.98 -27.23
N GLY A 452 -5.61 13.01 -27.57
CA GLY A 452 -6.14 12.64 -28.87
C GLY A 452 -6.30 11.13 -29.06
N GLU A 453 -7.24 10.74 -29.91
CA GLU A 453 -7.66 9.33 -30.09
C GLU A 453 -6.51 8.39 -30.50
N GLU A 454 -5.61 8.85 -31.38
CA GLU A 454 -4.50 8.03 -31.86
C GLU A 454 -3.50 7.73 -30.74
N ALA A 455 -3.05 8.76 -30.00
CA ALA A 455 -2.15 8.59 -28.87
C ALA A 455 -2.81 7.81 -27.72
N TRP A 456 -4.11 8.03 -27.50
CA TRP A 456 -4.87 7.25 -26.52
C TRP A 456 -4.91 5.76 -26.87
N ALA A 457 -5.19 5.41 -28.12
CA ALA A 457 -5.22 4.02 -28.55
C ALA A 457 -3.82 3.36 -28.53
N ALA A 458 -2.79 4.08 -28.99
CA ALA A 458 -1.41 3.60 -28.96
C ALA A 458 -0.87 3.43 -27.54
N GLY A 459 -1.32 4.25 -26.60
CA GLY A 459 -0.84 4.25 -25.23
C GLY A 459 -1.16 2.99 -24.42
N MET A 460 -2.09 2.13 -24.85
CA MET A 460 -2.34 0.85 -24.17
C MET A 460 -1.15 -0.13 -24.28
N ASN A 461 -0.39 -0.02 -25.38
CA ASN A 461 0.86 -0.75 -25.56
C ASN A 461 1.81 0.11 -26.40
N PRO A 462 2.40 1.17 -25.84
CA PRO A 462 3.15 2.15 -26.61
C PRO A 462 4.49 1.59 -27.08
N ASP A 463 4.83 1.88 -28.34
CA ASP A 463 6.18 1.70 -28.82
C ASP A 463 7.11 2.68 -28.11
N LEU A 464 8.21 2.17 -27.60
CA LEU A 464 9.25 3.02 -27.03
C LEU A 464 10.32 3.34 -28.07
N PRO A 465 10.87 4.56 -28.02
CA PRO A 465 12.04 4.87 -28.80
C PRO A 465 13.21 3.94 -28.42
N PRO A 466 14.20 3.78 -29.31
CA PRO A 466 15.42 3.05 -28.97
C PRO A 466 16.03 3.53 -27.65
N SER A 467 16.64 2.64 -26.90
CA SER A 467 17.15 2.91 -25.55
C SER A 467 18.07 4.14 -25.43
N GLY A 468 18.74 4.56 -26.52
CA GLY A 468 19.52 5.79 -26.56
C GLY A 468 18.71 7.09 -26.49
N GLU A 469 17.41 7.07 -26.82
CA GLU A 469 16.53 8.25 -26.75
C GLU A 469 15.84 8.41 -25.38
N VAL A 470 15.94 7.39 -24.54
CA VAL A 470 15.37 7.38 -23.20
C VAL A 470 16.36 7.89 -22.14
N LEU A 471 17.58 8.26 -22.56
CA LEU A 471 18.68 8.71 -21.70
C LEU A 471 18.43 10.02 -20.94
N ASP A 472 17.42 10.79 -21.34
CA ASP A 472 17.01 12.00 -20.63
C ASP A 472 16.14 11.72 -19.39
N ASN A 473 15.84 10.46 -19.13
CA ASN A 473 15.11 10.07 -17.94
C ASN A 473 16.04 10.15 -16.71
N PRO A 474 15.75 10.98 -15.71
CA PRO A 474 16.62 11.16 -14.53
C PRO A 474 16.77 9.87 -13.70
N TYR A 475 15.93 8.85 -13.92
CA TYR A 475 16.01 7.55 -13.26
C TYR A 475 16.69 6.47 -14.11
N GLN A 476 17.04 6.73 -15.35
CA GLN A 476 17.89 5.85 -16.14
C GLN A 476 19.35 6.17 -15.93
N TYR A 477 19.84 5.83 -14.78
CA TYR A 477 21.28 5.80 -14.57
C TYR A 477 21.79 4.51 -15.19
N THR A 478 22.19 4.59 -16.21
CA THR A 478 22.90 4.13 -17.37
C THR A 478 23.70 2.85 -17.27
N GLU A 479 24.10 2.38 -16.13
CA GLU A 479 24.90 1.16 -16.03
C GLU A 479 24.43 0.32 -14.87
N PHE A 480 23.77 -0.77 -15.19
CA PHE A 480 23.61 -1.89 -14.29
C PHE A 480 25.01 -2.36 -13.89
N LYS A 481 25.44 -2.00 -12.71
CA LYS A 481 26.65 -2.57 -12.15
C LYS A 481 26.40 -4.05 -11.81
N SER A 482 27.42 -4.85 -12.01
CA SER A 482 27.35 -6.29 -11.80
C SER A 482 26.89 -6.70 -10.39
N GLU A 483 27.11 -5.89 -9.38
CA GLU A 483 26.76 -6.16 -7.99
C GLU A 483 25.25 -6.19 -7.75
N SER A 484 24.45 -5.33 -8.36
CA SER A 484 22.99 -5.39 -8.21
C SER A 484 22.37 -6.53 -9.00
N THR A 485 22.99 -6.93 -10.12
CA THR A 485 22.62 -8.14 -10.83
C THR A 485 22.97 -9.39 -10.03
N HIS A 486 24.00 -9.36 -9.22
CA HIS A 486 24.35 -10.42 -8.28
C HIS A 486 23.34 -10.53 -7.13
N GLY A 487 22.86 -9.41 -6.60
CA GLY A 487 21.79 -9.40 -5.60
C GLY A 487 20.51 -10.07 -6.12
N ALA A 488 20.10 -9.76 -7.35
CA ALA A 488 18.97 -10.41 -7.99
C ALA A 488 19.20 -11.92 -8.22
N ARG A 489 20.41 -12.32 -8.63
CA ARG A 489 20.78 -13.73 -8.78
C ARG A 489 20.84 -14.42 -7.43
N GLY A 490 21.46 -13.83 -6.44
CA GLY A 490 21.49 -14.36 -5.09
C GLY A 490 20.10 -14.56 -4.51
N SER A 491 19.17 -13.61 -4.73
CA SER A 491 17.79 -13.75 -4.28
C SER A 491 17.03 -14.88 -4.98
N LEU A 492 17.34 -15.17 -6.25
CA LEU A 492 16.68 -16.22 -7.03
C LEU A 492 17.30 -17.59 -6.84
N PHE A 493 18.60 -17.67 -6.69
CA PHE A 493 19.35 -18.95 -6.80
C PHE A 493 20.18 -19.28 -5.56
N GLY A 494 20.07 -18.53 -4.49
CA GLY A 494 20.74 -18.83 -3.23
C GLY A 494 22.27 -18.83 -3.32
N GLU A 495 22.86 -18.06 -4.23
CA GLU A 495 24.31 -17.90 -4.38
C GLU A 495 24.95 -16.99 -3.33
N ASP A 496 24.30 -16.82 -2.20
CA ASP A 496 24.90 -16.11 -1.09
C ASP A 496 25.47 -17.08 -0.07
N ASP A 497 26.66 -16.83 0.31
CA ASP A 497 27.43 -17.51 1.36
C ASP A 497 26.70 -17.65 2.71
#